data_c37b681449be1df671353578eefcd9ab
#
_entry.id   c37b681449be1df671353578eefcd9ab
#
_cell.length_a   1.000
_cell.length_b   1.000
_cell.length_c   1.000
_cell.angle_alpha   90.00
_cell.angle_beta   90.00
_cell.angle_gamma   90.00
#
_symmetry.space_group_name_H-M   'P 1'
#
loop_
_entity.id
_entity.type
_entity.pdbx_description
1 polymer ?
#
loop_
_entity_poly.entity_id
_entity_poly.type
_entity_poly.pdbx_seq_one_letter_code
_entity_poly.pdbx_strand_id
1 'polypeptide(L)'
;MKIAGLNLDIIWKNKTENFQLIERELQNQQADLFLLPEMFSTGFCMDASEVSDRNHESLEFLKKMSKEKNAAFCGSVPVEENGSFYNRMYFVQPDSTVNFYDKRHLFSFSGEDKVYTPGKERVIVNYNGFRILLQVCYDLRFPVFARNNDDYDAILYVANWPEKRVGAWEHLLKARAIENLSFVFGLNRIGTDGNNLFYQESSHCFFADGKEISKKNGNLVTTELDIEELKDFRNHFQFLNDRDSFSIEF
;
A
#
# COMPACT_ATOMS: atom_id res chain seq x y z
N MET A 1 10.37 0.08 13.86
CA MET A 1 9.72 1.09 13.00
C MET A 1 8.22 1.07 13.27
N LYS A 2 7.65 2.21 13.68
CA LYS A 2 6.20 2.34 13.95
C LYS A 2 5.46 2.73 12.68
N ILE A 3 4.44 1.96 12.30
CA ILE A 3 3.58 2.24 11.13
C ILE A 3 2.15 2.52 11.60
N ALA A 4 1.50 3.51 10.99
CA ALA A 4 0.09 3.81 11.18
C ALA A 4 -0.61 3.87 9.81
N GLY A 5 -1.58 2.98 9.59
CA GLY A 5 -2.46 2.99 8.44
C GLY A 5 -3.78 3.66 8.77
N LEU A 6 -4.26 4.54 7.90
CA LEU A 6 -5.56 5.19 8.03
C LEU A 6 -6.60 4.45 7.18
N ASN A 7 -7.54 3.75 7.81
CA ASN A 7 -8.73 3.22 7.16
C ASN A 7 -9.64 4.40 6.77
N LEU A 8 -9.42 4.96 5.60
CA LEU A 8 -10.09 6.16 5.12
C LEU A 8 -11.44 5.81 4.50
N ASP A 9 -12.51 6.47 4.93
CA ASP A 9 -13.76 6.53 4.15
C ASP A 9 -13.60 7.59 3.07
N ILE A 10 -13.12 7.15 1.91
CA ILE A 10 -12.72 8.03 0.81
C ILE A 10 -13.95 8.70 0.22
N ILE A 11 -13.97 10.03 0.24
CA ILE A 11 -15.01 10.85 -0.41
C ILE A 11 -14.80 10.77 -1.92
N TRP A 12 -15.83 10.26 -2.62
CA TRP A 12 -15.76 9.96 -4.04
C TRP A 12 -15.44 11.18 -4.91
N LYS A 13 -14.36 11.09 -5.71
CA LYS A 13 -13.88 12.11 -6.65
C LYS A 13 -13.57 13.49 -6.02
N ASN A 14 -13.37 13.59 -4.72
CA ASN A 14 -13.16 14.87 -4.05
C ASN A 14 -11.79 14.95 -3.34
N LYS A 15 -10.74 15.31 -4.09
CA LYS A 15 -9.38 15.43 -3.58
C LYS A 15 -9.27 16.35 -2.36
N THR A 16 -9.88 17.53 -2.46
CA THR A 16 -9.77 18.57 -1.42
C THR A 16 -10.33 18.08 -0.07
N GLU A 17 -11.52 17.51 -0.08
CA GLU A 17 -12.13 16.99 1.14
C GLU A 17 -11.38 15.78 1.69
N ASN A 18 -10.85 14.90 0.82
CA ASN A 18 -10.02 13.78 1.26
C ASN A 18 -8.73 14.24 1.93
N PHE A 19 -8.06 15.26 1.39
CA PHE A 19 -6.85 15.83 2.02
C PHE A 19 -7.17 16.44 3.41
N GLN A 20 -8.25 17.22 3.52
CA GLN A 20 -8.69 17.78 4.79
C GLN A 20 -9.07 16.69 5.81
N LEU A 21 -9.72 15.63 5.36
CA LEU A 21 -10.06 14.47 6.19
C LEU A 21 -8.81 13.78 6.72
N ILE A 22 -7.81 13.53 5.87
CA ILE A 22 -6.53 12.93 6.26
C ILE A 22 -5.79 13.80 7.26
N GLU A 23 -5.69 15.11 7.03
CA GLU A 23 -5.07 16.07 7.95
C GLU A 23 -5.71 16.00 9.34
N ARG A 24 -7.05 16.03 9.39
CA ARG A 24 -7.82 15.96 10.64
C ARG A 24 -7.60 14.64 11.39
N GLU A 25 -7.73 13.50 10.70
CA GLU A 25 -7.60 12.18 11.31
C GLU A 25 -6.17 11.94 11.84
N LEU A 26 -5.16 12.48 11.16
CA LEU A 26 -3.76 12.30 11.54
C LEU A 26 -3.21 13.42 12.42
N GLN A 27 -3.97 14.48 12.74
CA GLN A 27 -3.49 15.67 13.44
C GLN A 27 -2.65 15.35 14.68
N ASN A 28 -3.14 14.46 15.55
CA ASN A 28 -2.51 14.12 16.83
C ASN A 28 -1.78 12.75 16.78
N GLN A 29 -1.57 12.20 15.60
CA GLN A 29 -0.95 10.89 15.46
C GLN A 29 0.55 11.01 15.23
N GLN A 30 1.31 10.02 15.74
CA GLN A 30 2.75 9.92 15.59
C GLN A 30 3.13 8.51 15.14
N ALA A 31 3.90 8.42 14.06
CA ALA A 31 4.46 7.18 13.51
C ALA A 31 5.73 7.53 12.72
N ASP A 32 6.52 6.53 12.36
CA ASP A 32 7.63 6.69 11.41
C ASP A 32 7.13 6.66 9.97
N LEU A 33 6.04 5.92 9.72
CA LEU A 33 5.43 5.76 8.39
C LEU A 33 3.91 5.80 8.52
N PHE A 34 3.26 6.65 7.73
CA PHE A 34 1.82 6.69 7.54
C PHE A 34 1.43 6.04 6.21
N LEU A 35 0.45 5.12 6.25
CA LEU A 35 -0.14 4.51 5.06
C LEU A 35 -1.53 5.10 4.79
N LEU A 36 -1.79 5.40 3.53
CA LEU A 36 -3.09 5.80 2.97
C LEU A 36 -3.54 4.74 1.96
N PRO A 37 -4.87 4.53 1.79
CA PRO A 37 -5.37 3.48 0.91
C PRO A 37 -5.03 3.70 -0.58
N GLU A 38 -5.38 2.72 -1.42
CA GLU A 38 -5.35 2.86 -2.87
C GLU A 38 -6.28 4.00 -3.32
N MET A 39 -5.76 4.84 -4.24
CA MET A 39 -6.47 6.02 -4.78
C MET A 39 -7.10 6.88 -3.67
N PHE A 40 -6.34 7.14 -2.60
CA PHE A 40 -6.83 7.84 -1.40
C PHE A 40 -7.41 9.22 -1.68
N SER A 41 -7.00 9.85 -2.77
CA SER A 41 -7.43 11.19 -3.13
C SER A 41 -8.82 11.23 -3.81
N THR A 42 -9.26 10.12 -4.43
CA THR A 42 -10.44 10.13 -5.31
C THR A 42 -11.35 8.91 -5.19
N GLY A 43 -10.87 7.81 -4.58
CA GLY A 43 -11.48 6.50 -4.67
C GLY A 43 -11.15 5.78 -5.99
N PHE A 44 -11.43 4.48 -6.05
CA PHE A 44 -11.12 3.61 -7.18
C PHE A 44 -12.07 3.89 -8.36
N CYS A 45 -11.70 4.88 -9.17
CA CYS A 45 -12.51 5.43 -10.24
C CYS A 45 -11.90 5.16 -11.63
N MET A 46 -12.76 4.75 -12.58
CA MET A 46 -12.35 4.52 -13.97
C MET A 46 -12.46 5.76 -14.87
N ASP A 47 -12.97 6.89 -14.37
CA ASP A 47 -12.95 8.17 -15.09
C ASP A 47 -11.58 8.86 -14.93
N ALA A 48 -10.50 8.18 -15.34
CA ALA A 48 -9.13 8.62 -15.09
C ALA A 48 -8.84 10.04 -15.60
N SER A 49 -9.41 10.42 -16.75
CA SER A 49 -9.26 11.77 -17.30
C SER A 49 -9.82 12.90 -16.42
N GLU A 50 -10.79 12.58 -15.55
CA GLU A 50 -11.39 13.53 -14.60
C GLU A 50 -10.60 13.59 -13.29
N VAL A 51 -10.14 12.44 -12.79
CA VAL A 51 -9.65 12.32 -11.42
C VAL A 51 -8.12 12.33 -11.29
N SER A 52 -7.38 12.08 -12.38
CA SER A 52 -5.93 11.96 -12.29
C SER A 52 -5.23 13.27 -11.97
N ASP A 53 -4.15 13.15 -11.20
CA ASP A 53 -3.23 14.26 -10.97
C ASP A 53 -2.48 14.61 -12.26
N ARG A 54 -2.54 15.89 -12.64
CA ARG A 54 -1.77 16.47 -13.75
C ARG A 54 -0.71 17.43 -13.27
N ASN A 55 -0.96 18.08 -12.13
CA ASN A 55 -0.09 19.07 -11.52
C ASN A 55 0.51 18.59 -10.18
N HIS A 56 0.56 17.27 -9.96
CA HIS A 56 1.14 16.63 -8.77
C HIS A 56 0.46 17.01 -7.45
N GLU A 57 -0.84 17.37 -7.44
CA GLU A 57 -1.55 17.85 -6.25
C GLU A 57 -1.44 16.86 -5.08
N SER A 58 -1.65 15.55 -5.34
CA SER A 58 -1.55 14.53 -4.30
C SER A 58 -0.11 14.29 -3.86
N LEU A 59 0.86 14.37 -4.76
CA LEU A 59 2.27 14.26 -4.39
C LEU A 59 2.71 15.42 -3.49
N GLU A 60 2.33 16.65 -3.84
CA GLU A 60 2.65 17.84 -3.02
C GLU A 60 1.96 17.78 -1.66
N PHE A 61 0.73 17.25 -1.59
CA PHE A 61 0.07 16.95 -0.32
C PHE A 61 0.88 15.95 0.53
N LEU A 62 1.33 14.83 -0.05
CA LEU A 62 2.17 13.85 0.66
C LEU A 62 3.49 14.45 1.14
N LYS A 63 4.16 15.29 0.33
CA LYS A 63 5.39 15.99 0.72
C LYS A 63 5.15 16.95 1.90
N LYS A 64 4.06 17.71 1.86
CA LYS A 64 3.64 18.57 2.97
C LYS A 64 3.48 17.77 4.25
N MET A 65 2.65 16.71 4.21
CA MET A 65 2.36 15.86 5.36
C MET A 65 3.62 15.18 5.91
N SER A 66 4.48 14.67 5.01
CA SER A 66 5.73 14.01 5.39
C SER A 66 6.66 14.96 6.14
N LYS A 67 6.79 16.20 5.67
CA LYS A 67 7.60 17.23 6.32
C LYS A 67 7.01 17.66 7.67
N GLU A 68 5.70 17.93 7.73
CA GLU A 68 5.02 18.39 8.95
C GLU A 68 5.05 17.31 10.06
N LYS A 69 4.91 16.06 9.70
CA LYS A 69 4.93 14.92 10.65
C LYS A 69 6.32 14.38 10.94
N ASN A 70 7.34 14.79 10.18
CA ASN A 70 8.67 14.18 10.19
C ASN A 70 8.61 12.65 10.06
N ALA A 71 7.76 12.15 9.16
CA ALA A 71 7.46 10.74 8.94
C ALA A 71 7.29 10.46 7.44
N ALA A 72 7.55 9.25 6.99
CA ALA A 72 7.23 8.89 5.61
C ALA A 72 5.72 8.77 5.41
N PHE A 73 5.25 9.09 4.19
CA PHE A 73 3.87 8.89 3.75
C PHE A 73 3.82 8.02 2.51
N CYS A 74 2.89 7.06 2.51
CA CYS A 74 2.74 6.11 1.41
C CYS A 74 1.28 5.86 1.09
N GLY A 75 0.91 5.91 -0.19
CA GLY A 75 -0.45 5.65 -0.68
C GLY A 75 -0.52 5.79 -2.19
N SER A 76 -1.54 5.23 -2.85
CA SER A 76 -1.65 5.39 -4.30
C SER A 76 -2.68 6.43 -4.73
N VAL A 77 -2.47 6.96 -5.90
CA VAL A 77 -3.32 7.97 -6.55
C VAL A 77 -3.38 7.72 -8.06
N PRO A 78 -4.46 8.16 -8.74
CA PRO A 78 -4.47 8.20 -10.19
C PRO A 78 -3.58 9.36 -10.67
N VAL A 79 -2.69 9.07 -11.63
CA VAL A 79 -1.75 10.05 -12.21
C VAL A 79 -1.86 10.03 -13.71
N GLU A 80 -1.83 11.22 -14.36
CA GLU A 80 -1.62 11.36 -15.79
C GLU A 80 -0.17 11.75 -16.07
N GLU A 81 0.52 10.95 -16.87
CA GLU A 81 1.87 11.24 -17.30
C GLU A 81 2.05 10.87 -18.78
N ASN A 82 2.51 11.83 -19.59
CA ASN A 82 2.73 11.66 -21.03
C ASN A 82 1.51 11.09 -21.80
N GLY A 83 0.29 11.49 -21.40
CA GLY A 83 -0.97 11.06 -22.02
C GLY A 83 -1.43 9.66 -21.62
N SER A 84 -0.76 9.02 -20.66
CA SER A 84 -1.14 7.73 -20.07
C SER A 84 -1.56 7.91 -18.63
N PHE A 85 -2.47 7.05 -18.15
CA PHE A 85 -2.94 7.06 -16.77
C PHE A 85 -2.33 5.90 -15.99
N TYR A 86 -1.97 6.14 -14.73
CA TYR A 86 -1.35 5.17 -13.83
C TYR A 86 -2.04 5.17 -12.47
N ASN A 87 -2.19 3.99 -11.86
CA ASN A 87 -2.46 3.85 -10.44
C ASN A 87 -1.10 3.81 -9.74
N ARG A 88 -0.62 4.99 -9.30
CA ARG A 88 0.75 5.20 -8.79
C ARG A 88 0.78 5.29 -7.29
N MET A 89 1.51 4.39 -6.64
CA MET A 89 1.81 4.41 -5.22
C MET A 89 3.08 5.20 -4.97
N TYR A 90 2.96 6.30 -4.26
CA TYR A 90 4.10 7.11 -3.82
C TYR A 90 4.58 6.65 -2.45
N PHE A 91 5.89 6.73 -2.24
CA PHE A 91 6.55 6.66 -0.94
C PHE A 91 7.38 7.93 -0.78
N VAL A 92 6.95 8.83 0.08
CA VAL A 92 7.56 10.15 0.30
C VAL A 92 8.21 10.19 1.66
N GLN A 93 9.52 10.45 1.72
CA GLN A 93 10.30 10.53 2.96
C GLN A 93 10.39 11.98 3.48
N PRO A 94 10.66 12.19 4.79
CA PRO A 94 10.74 13.53 5.38
C PRO A 94 11.81 14.44 4.75
N ASP A 95 12.86 13.87 4.18
CA ASP A 95 13.91 14.58 3.46
C ASP A 95 13.53 14.97 2.03
N SER A 96 12.27 14.75 1.65
CA SER A 96 11.70 14.96 0.32
C SER A 96 12.14 13.94 -0.74
N THR A 97 12.80 12.85 -0.35
CA THR A 97 13.03 11.72 -1.26
C THR A 97 11.70 11.09 -1.64
N VAL A 98 11.47 10.93 -2.95
CA VAL A 98 10.26 10.34 -3.51
C VAL A 98 10.61 9.08 -4.30
N ASN A 99 9.98 7.97 -3.93
CA ASN A 99 9.94 6.76 -4.73
C ASN A 99 8.49 6.53 -5.17
N PHE A 100 8.30 5.85 -6.30
CA PHE A 100 6.96 5.49 -6.74
C PHE A 100 6.93 4.12 -7.39
N TYR A 101 5.78 3.49 -7.31
CA TYR A 101 5.45 2.23 -7.93
C TYR A 101 4.15 2.36 -8.72
N ASP A 102 4.18 2.08 -10.02
CA ASP A 102 2.99 1.98 -10.84
C ASP A 102 2.44 0.56 -10.76
N LYS A 103 1.17 0.43 -10.39
CA LYS A 103 0.49 -0.85 -10.20
C LYS A 103 0.71 -1.77 -11.40
N ARG A 104 1.25 -2.95 -11.14
CA ARG A 104 1.56 -3.95 -12.17
C ARG A 104 0.32 -4.68 -12.65
N HIS A 105 -0.47 -5.21 -11.73
CA HIS A 105 -1.62 -6.03 -12.04
C HIS A 105 -2.90 -5.21 -11.94
N LEU A 106 -3.38 -4.76 -13.07
CA LEU A 106 -4.61 -3.99 -13.17
C LEU A 106 -5.82 -4.91 -13.03
N PHE A 107 -6.84 -4.45 -12.29
CA PHE A 107 -8.04 -5.23 -12.02
C PHE A 107 -8.98 -5.24 -13.23
N SER A 108 -8.74 -6.17 -14.17
CA SER A 108 -9.47 -6.29 -15.43
C SER A 108 -10.96 -6.53 -15.26
N PHE A 109 -11.38 -7.18 -14.16
CA PHE A 109 -12.80 -7.39 -13.87
C PHE A 109 -13.59 -6.08 -13.71
N SER A 110 -12.94 -4.99 -13.27
CA SER A 110 -13.54 -3.64 -13.23
C SER A 110 -13.25 -2.80 -14.47
N GLY A 111 -12.45 -3.30 -15.41
CA GLY A 111 -12.01 -2.55 -16.58
C GLY A 111 -10.82 -1.61 -16.31
N GLU A 112 -10.11 -1.75 -15.20
CA GLU A 112 -8.93 -0.94 -14.88
C GLU A 112 -7.87 -1.03 -15.99
N ASP A 113 -7.70 -2.21 -16.58
CA ASP A 113 -6.77 -2.49 -17.69
C ASP A 113 -7.11 -1.76 -19.01
N LYS A 114 -8.33 -1.26 -19.13
CA LYS A 114 -8.78 -0.49 -20.31
C LYS A 114 -8.53 1.01 -20.16
N VAL A 115 -8.23 1.45 -18.95
CA VAL A 115 -8.12 2.87 -18.60
C VAL A 115 -6.72 3.21 -18.13
N TYR A 116 -6.17 2.40 -17.25
CA TYR A 116 -4.84 2.62 -16.67
C TYR A 116 -3.77 1.78 -17.37
N THR A 117 -2.54 2.25 -17.32
CA THR A 117 -1.36 1.58 -17.90
C THR A 117 -0.65 0.79 -16.80
N PRO A 118 -0.32 -0.49 -17.03
CA PRO A 118 0.40 -1.29 -16.03
C PRO A 118 1.85 -0.83 -15.90
N GLY A 119 2.34 -0.81 -14.65
CA GLY A 119 3.77 -0.66 -14.36
C GLY A 119 4.56 -1.91 -14.76
N LYS A 120 5.88 -1.76 -14.88
CA LYS A 120 6.81 -2.85 -15.22
C LYS A 120 7.84 -3.11 -14.14
N GLU A 121 8.09 -2.12 -13.29
CA GLU A 121 9.15 -2.17 -12.30
C GLU A 121 8.65 -2.75 -10.97
N ARG A 122 9.52 -3.53 -10.34
CA ARG A 122 9.37 -3.95 -8.95
C ARG A 122 10.14 -2.98 -8.08
N VAL A 123 9.46 -2.29 -7.19
CA VAL A 123 10.03 -1.16 -6.43
C VAL A 123 10.20 -1.54 -4.96
N ILE A 124 11.46 -1.47 -4.50
CA ILE A 124 11.86 -1.66 -3.11
C ILE A 124 12.47 -0.36 -2.60
N VAL A 125 11.95 0.14 -1.48
CA VAL A 125 12.38 1.38 -0.85
C VAL A 125 13.15 1.07 0.43
N ASN A 126 14.28 1.76 0.65
CA ASN A 126 15.00 1.70 1.91
C ASN A 126 14.54 2.83 2.84
N TYR A 127 14.01 2.47 4.01
CA TYR A 127 13.56 3.44 5.01
C TYR A 127 13.70 2.88 6.42
N ASN A 128 14.27 3.67 7.35
CA ASN A 128 14.48 3.30 8.76
C ASN A 128 15.06 1.89 8.97
N GLY A 129 16.03 1.50 8.14
CA GLY A 129 16.71 0.21 8.22
C GLY A 129 15.93 -0.97 7.64
N PHE A 130 14.77 -0.75 7.04
CA PHE A 130 13.96 -1.75 6.35
C PHE A 130 14.05 -1.58 4.83
N ARG A 131 14.02 -2.70 4.11
CA ARG A 131 13.77 -2.78 2.67
C ARG A 131 12.29 -3.10 2.48
N ILE A 132 11.56 -2.22 1.82
CA ILE A 132 10.09 -2.26 1.75
C ILE A 132 9.63 -2.41 0.31
N LEU A 133 8.97 -3.52 -0.03
CA LEU A 133 8.34 -3.75 -1.33
C LEU A 133 6.98 -3.04 -1.38
N LEU A 134 6.76 -2.23 -2.43
CA LEU A 134 5.49 -1.53 -2.66
C LEU A 134 4.58 -2.35 -3.57
N GLN A 135 3.31 -2.49 -3.19
CA GLN A 135 2.30 -3.24 -3.94
C GLN A 135 0.92 -2.59 -3.79
N VAL A 136 0.08 -2.72 -4.81
CA VAL A 136 -1.27 -2.13 -4.83
C VAL A 136 -2.34 -3.20 -5.06
N CYS A 137 -3.20 -3.39 -4.08
CA CYS A 137 -4.49 -4.09 -4.14
C CYS A 137 -4.42 -5.44 -4.87
N TYR A 138 -4.77 -5.47 -6.16
CA TYR A 138 -4.87 -6.68 -6.97
C TYR A 138 -3.54 -7.41 -7.14
N ASP A 139 -2.39 -6.73 -6.98
CA ASP A 139 -1.06 -7.34 -6.95
C ASP A 139 -0.96 -8.47 -5.92
N LEU A 140 -1.74 -8.39 -4.84
CA LEU A 140 -1.80 -9.41 -3.79
C LEU A 140 -2.15 -10.81 -4.33
N ARG A 141 -2.87 -10.91 -5.46
CA ARG A 141 -3.23 -12.20 -6.06
C ARG A 141 -2.10 -12.87 -6.84
N PHE A 142 -0.97 -12.18 -7.04
CA PHE A 142 0.12 -12.63 -7.91
C PHE A 142 1.40 -12.88 -7.11
N PRO A 143 1.57 -14.10 -6.52
CA PRO A 143 2.66 -14.41 -5.61
C PRO A 143 4.05 -14.33 -6.28
N VAL A 144 4.13 -14.64 -7.56
CA VAL A 144 5.40 -14.68 -8.29
C VAL A 144 6.06 -13.30 -8.32
N PHE A 145 5.28 -12.23 -8.56
CA PHE A 145 5.79 -10.86 -8.59
C PHE A 145 6.26 -10.36 -7.21
N ALA A 146 5.61 -10.83 -6.14
CA ALA A 146 5.95 -10.49 -4.77
C ALA A 146 6.98 -11.44 -4.13
N ARG A 147 7.45 -12.48 -4.85
CA ARG A 147 8.37 -13.46 -4.25
C ARG A 147 9.64 -12.80 -3.74
N ASN A 148 9.99 -13.12 -2.48
CA ASN A 148 11.18 -12.59 -1.83
C ASN A 148 12.45 -13.32 -2.33
N ASN A 149 13.34 -12.54 -2.95
CA ASN A 149 14.67 -13.00 -3.37
C ASN A 149 15.75 -12.58 -2.36
N ASP A 150 15.38 -12.48 -1.07
CA ASP A 150 16.18 -11.94 0.01
C ASP A 150 16.53 -10.45 -0.20
N ASP A 151 15.61 -9.73 -0.80
CA ASP A 151 15.78 -8.34 -1.21
C ASP A 151 14.87 -7.36 -0.46
N TYR A 152 13.88 -7.86 0.30
CA TYR A 152 13.04 -7.01 1.15
C TYR A 152 12.72 -7.65 2.52
N ASP A 153 12.28 -6.80 3.45
CA ASP A 153 11.95 -7.15 4.85
C ASP A 153 10.47 -6.96 5.14
N ALA A 154 9.80 -6.07 4.42
CA ALA A 154 8.38 -5.81 4.53
C ALA A 154 7.72 -5.62 3.16
N ILE A 155 6.43 -5.95 3.06
CA ILE A 155 5.56 -5.59 1.93
C ILE A 155 4.46 -4.66 2.44
N LEU A 156 4.20 -3.58 1.71
CA LEU A 156 3.05 -2.72 1.92
C LEU A 156 2.05 -2.92 0.78
N TYR A 157 0.82 -3.28 1.13
CA TYR A 157 -0.32 -3.31 0.22
C TYR A 157 -1.31 -2.21 0.60
N VAL A 158 -1.66 -1.34 -0.35
CA VAL A 158 -2.74 -0.37 -0.20
C VAL A 158 -3.89 -0.74 -1.13
N ALA A 159 -5.16 -0.66 -0.67
CA ALA A 159 -6.27 -1.27 -1.40
C ALA A 159 -7.60 -0.52 -1.30
N ASN A 160 -8.43 -0.75 -2.33
CA ASN A 160 -9.89 -0.69 -2.31
C ASN A 160 -10.43 -2.13 -2.51
N TRP A 161 -10.47 -2.93 -1.45
CA TRP A 161 -10.86 -4.34 -1.49
C TRP A 161 -12.23 -4.55 -0.87
N PRO A 162 -13.29 -4.80 -1.67
CA PRO A 162 -14.67 -4.86 -1.18
C PRO A 162 -14.94 -6.02 -0.23
N GLU A 163 -15.90 -5.81 0.69
CA GLU A 163 -16.35 -6.79 1.68
C GLU A 163 -16.59 -8.19 1.12
N LYS A 164 -17.26 -8.29 -0.03
CA LYS A 164 -17.59 -9.59 -0.66
C LYS A 164 -16.36 -10.46 -0.97
N ARG A 165 -15.17 -9.90 -0.96
CA ARG A 165 -13.91 -10.61 -1.25
C ARG A 165 -12.90 -10.55 -0.10
N VAL A 166 -13.32 -10.07 1.08
CA VAL A 166 -12.42 -9.82 2.21
C VAL A 166 -11.69 -11.10 2.68
N GLY A 167 -12.35 -12.25 2.68
CA GLY A 167 -11.69 -13.50 3.05
C GLY A 167 -10.47 -13.83 2.18
N ALA A 168 -10.51 -13.53 0.88
CA ALA A 168 -9.33 -13.68 0.04
C ALA A 168 -8.22 -12.68 0.40
N TRP A 169 -8.56 -11.44 0.75
CA TRP A 169 -7.63 -10.40 1.19
C TRP A 169 -6.85 -10.84 2.42
N GLU A 170 -7.55 -11.24 3.48
CA GLU A 170 -6.96 -11.65 4.76
C GLU A 170 -6.05 -12.89 4.61
N HIS A 171 -6.54 -13.93 3.93
CA HIS A 171 -5.76 -15.16 3.74
C HIS A 171 -4.51 -14.93 2.87
N LEU A 172 -4.62 -14.12 1.82
CA LEU A 172 -3.48 -13.84 0.95
C LEU A 172 -2.43 -12.95 1.62
N LEU A 173 -2.81 -11.93 2.40
CA LEU A 173 -1.85 -11.13 3.18
C LEU A 173 -1.04 -12.03 4.13
N LYS A 174 -1.72 -12.90 4.86
CA LYS A 174 -1.08 -13.86 5.76
C LYS A 174 -0.16 -14.83 5.00
N ALA A 175 -0.61 -15.36 3.85
CA ALA A 175 0.21 -16.23 3.02
C ALA A 175 1.47 -15.52 2.52
N ARG A 176 1.38 -14.25 2.07
CA ARG A 176 2.54 -13.45 1.65
C ARG A 176 3.56 -13.28 2.76
N ALA A 177 3.13 -13.10 4.01
CA ALA A 177 4.03 -13.00 5.15
C ALA A 177 4.80 -14.31 5.38
N ILE A 178 4.08 -15.44 5.41
CA ILE A 178 4.64 -16.77 5.68
C ILE A 178 5.61 -17.22 4.59
N GLU A 179 5.18 -17.20 3.31
CA GLU A 179 5.99 -17.72 2.21
C GLU A 179 7.23 -16.88 1.89
N ASN A 180 7.21 -15.60 2.28
CA ASN A 180 8.30 -14.66 2.01
C ASN A 180 9.14 -14.32 3.26
N LEU A 181 8.82 -14.92 4.40
CA LEU A 181 9.48 -14.64 5.69
C LEU A 181 9.66 -13.12 5.90
N SER A 182 8.54 -12.37 5.80
CA SER A 182 8.55 -10.91 5.85
C SER A 182 7.38 -10.36 6.63
N PHE A 183 7.48 -9.10 7.07
CA PHE A 183 6.29 -8.37 7.50
C PHE A 183 5.38 -8.08 6.30
N VAL A 184 4.07 -8.17 6.49
CA VAL A 184 3.10 -7.76 5.45
C VAL A 184 2.04 -6.88 6.08
N PHE A 185 2.01 -5.61 5.66
CA PHE A 185 0.96 -4.67 6.04
C PHE A 185 0.01 -4.47 4.87
N GLY A 186 -1.24 -4.88 5.04
CA GLY A 186 -2.33 -4.61 4.10
C GLY A 186 -3.25 -3.54 4.67
N LEU A 187 -3.32 -2.37 4.02
CA LEU A 187 -4.23 -1.30 4.35
C LEU A 187 -5.38 -1.26 3.35
N ASN A 188 -6.61 -1.34 3.83
CA ASN A 188 -7.82 -1.19 3.03
C ASN A 188 -8.57 0.11 3.38
N ARG A 189 -9.33 0.66 2.45
CA ARG A 189 -10.33 1.70 2.76
C ARG A 189 -11.50 1.13 3.56
N ILE A 190 -12.37 2.02 4.08
CA ILE A 190 -13.69 1.70 4.66
C ILE A 190 -14.80 2.48 3.96
N GLY A 191 -16.05 2.22 4.34
CA GLY A 191 -17.23 2.95 3.88
C GLY A 191 -17.78 2.46 2.53
N THR A 192 -18.52 3.29 1.84
CA THR A 192 -19.15 2.97 0.54
C THR A 192 -18.60 3.87 -0.55
N ASP A 193 -18.27 3.32 -1.72
CA ASP A 193 -17.78 4.10 -2.84
C ASP A 193 -18.91 4.63 -3.74
N GLY A 194 -18.53 5.43 -4.77
CA GLY A 194 -19.46 5.98 -5.74
C GLY A 194 -20.14 4.93 -6.63
N ASN A 195 -19.69 3.68 -6.59
CA ASN A 195 -20.31 2.54 -7.29
C ASN A 195 -21.19 1.69 -6.35
N ASN A 196 -21.48 2.18 -5.15
CA ASN A 196 -22.24 1.48 -4.10
C ASN A 196 -21.60 0.16 -3.64
N LEU A 197 -20.28 0.03 -3.74
CA LEU A 197 -19.54 -1.06 -3.15
C LEU A 197 -19.20 -0.72 -1.69
N PHE A 198 -19.49 -1.64 -0.78
CA PHE A 198 -19.17 -1.49 0.63
C PHE A 198 -17.82 -2.13 0.95
N TYR A 199 -17.06 -1.45 1.81
CA TYR A 199 -15.74 -1.83 2.30
C TYR A 199 -15.76 -1.87 3.82
N GLN A 200 -15.66 -3.07 4.38
CA GLN A 200 -15.51 -3.23 5.82
C GLN A 200 -14.06 -2.98 6.25
N GLU A 201 -13.88 -2.64 7.51
CA GLU A 201 -12.55 -2.58 8.11
C GLU A 201 -11.89 -3.97 8.05
N SER A 202 -10.76 -4.05 7.35
CA SER A 202 -10.03 -5.30 7.09
C SER A 202 -8.52 -5.08 6.89
N SER A 203 -7.99 -4.06 7.55
CA SER A 203 -6.56 -3.79 7.50
C SER A 203 -5.83 -4.63 8.55
N HIS A 204 -4.71 -5.23 8.17
CA HIS A 204 -3.95 -6.16 8.99
C HIS A 204 -2.44 -5.98 8.80
N CYS A 205 -1.67 -6.31 9.84
CA CYS A 205 -0.24 -6.53 9.71
C CYS A 205 0.13 -7.91 10.24
N PHE A 206 0.82 -8.69 9.43
CA PHE A 206 1.29 -10.03 9.78
C PHE A 206 2.82 -10.07 9.89
N PHE A 207 3.30 -10.80 10.90
CA PHE A 207 4.69 -11.19 11.01
C PHE A 207 5.00 -12.41 10.11
N ALA A 208 6.26 -12.71 9.92
CA ALA A 208 6.79 -13.76 9.06
C ALA A 208 6.26 -15.19 9.35
N ASP A 209 5.73 -15.44 10.53
CA ASP A 209 5.07 -16.70 10.93
C ASP A 209 3.55 -16.71 10.65
N GLY A 210 3.02 -15.59 10.14
CA GLY A 210 1.60 -15.37 9.91
C GLY A 210 0.80 -14.92 11.13
N LYS A 211 1.46 -14.60 12.24
CA LYS A 211 0.80 -13.99 13.40
C LYS A 211 0.41 -12.56 13.10
N GLU A 212 -0.83 -12.20 13.41
CA GLU A 212 -1.28 -10.81 13.32
C GLU A 212 -0.66 -9.99 14.46
N ILE A 213 -0.03 -8.87 14.09
CA ILE A 213 0.67 -7.95 15.00
C ILE A 213 0.08 -6.54 15.00
N SER A 214 -0.97 -6.29 14.20
CA SER A 214 -1.64 -4.99 14.14
C SER A 214 -2.55 -4.75 15.35
N LYS A 215 -2.68 -3.46 15.72
CA LYS A 215 -3.61 -2.97 16.74
C LYS A 215 -4.55 -1.95 16.10
N LYS A 216 -5.85 -2.07 16.38
CA LYS A 216 -6.89 -1.21 15.82
C LYS A 216 -7.35 -0.20 16.87
N ASN A 217 -7.46 1.07 16.48
CA ASN A 217 -7.97 2.15 17.34
C ASN A 217 -8.73 3.17 16.46
N GLY A 218 -10.06 3.09 16.47
CA GLY A 218 -10.90 3.87 15.57
C GLY A 218 -10.56 3.55 14.11
N ASN A 219 -10.30 4.59 13.31
CA ASN A 219 -9.93 4.45 11.91
C ASN A 219 -8.43 4.15 11.70
N LEU A 220 -7.66 3.97 12.76
CA LEU A 220 -6.23 3.69 12.66
C LEU A 220 -5.90 2.23 12.95
N VAL A 221 -5.04 1.69 12.11
CA VAL A 221 -4.39 0.40 12.33
C VAL A 221 -2.90 0.64 12.51
N THR A 222 -2.36 0.27 13.65
CA THR A 222 -0.97 0.52 14.02
C THR A 222 -0.20 -0.77 14.25
N THR A 223 1.08 -0.76 13.98
CA THR A 223 2.01 -1.83 14.29
C THR A 223 3.40 -1.28 14.57
N GLU A 224 4.23 -2.08 15.20
CA GLU A 224 5.66 -1.82 15.36
C GLU A 224 6.44 -3.00 14.77
N LEU A 225 7.32 -2.70 13.83
CA LEU A 225 8.18 -3.69 13.18
C LEU A 225 9.55 -3.68 13.83
N ASP A 226 10.05 -4.86 14.21
CA ASP A 226 11.39 -5.07 14.73
C ASP A 226 12.23 -5.83 13.69
N ILE A 227 13.26 -5.19 13.18
CA ILE A 227 14.13 -5.78 12.15
C ILE A 227 15.01 -6.90 12.72
N GLU A 228 15.41 -6.79 13.99
CA GLU A 228 16.24 -7.81 14.61
C GLU A 228 15.43 -9.09 14.89
N GLU A 229 14.16 -8.97 15.32
CA GLU A 229 13.24 -10.11 15.44
C GLU A 229 13.07 -10.84 14.09
N LEU A 230 12.95 -10.08 12.99
CA LEU A 230 12.85 -10.68 11.66
C LEU A 230 14.13 -11.39 11.23
N LYS A 231 15.30 -10.80 11.51
CA LYS A 231 16.60 -11.43 11.21
C LYS A 231 16.79 -12.71 11.99
N ASP A 232 16.48 -12.70 13.28
CA ASP A 232 16.58 -13.89 14.14
C ASP A 232 15.63 -15.00 13.65
N PHE A 233 14.41 -14.63 13.25
CA PHE A 233 13.44 -15.58 12.68
C PHE A 233 13.97 -16.20 11.37
N ARG A 234 14.52 -15.40 10.46
CA ARG A 234 15.10 -15.86 9.19
C ARG A 234 16.35 -16.71 9.39
N ASN A 235 17.19 -16.37 10.37
CA ASN A 235 18.38 -17.17 10.72
C ASN A 235 18.01 -18.54 11.27
N HIS A 236 16.91 -18.61 12.01
CA HIS A 236 16.38 -19.89 12.54
C HIS A 236 15.68 -20.71 11.46
N PHE A 237 14.82 -20.07 10.65
CA PHE A 237 14.03 -20.69 9.59
C PHE A 237 14.55 -20.25 8.21
N GLN A 238 15.51 -20.96 7.66
CA GLN A 238 16.19 -20.58 6.42
C GLN A 238 15.41 -20.96 5.14
N PHE A 239 14.06 -20.95 5.18
CA PHE A 239 13.20 -21.41 4.07
C PHE A 239 13.39 -20.65 2.77
N LEU A 240 13.86 -19.40 2.81
CA LEU A 240 14.17 -18.65 1.59
C LEU A 240 15.34 -19.25 0.80
N ASN A 241 16.19 -20.07 1.42
CA ASN A 241 17.30 -20.76 0.72
C ASN A 241 16.80 -21.85 -0.23
N ASP A 242 15.61 -22.41 0.03
CA ASP A 242 15.00 -23.50 -0.74
C ASP A 242 14.08 -22.99 -1.87
N ARG A 243 14.05 -21.64 -2.10
CA ARG A 243 13.18 -21.05 -3.12
C ARG A 243 13.63 -21.41 -4.53
N ASP A 244 12.66 -21.56 -5.42
CA ASP A 244 12.93 -21.70 -6.85
C ASP A 244 13.52 -20.40 -7.44
N SER A 245 14.34 -20.54 -8.48
CA SER A 245 14.80 -19.44 -9.31
C SER A 245 13.92 -19.32 -10.56
N PHE A 246 13.46 -18.12 -10.87
CA PHE A 246 12.63 -17.86 -12.04
C PHE A 246 12.88 -16.44 -12.59
N SER A 247 12.44 -16.18 -13.80
CA SER A 247 12.38 -14.85 -14.41
C SER A 247 10.94 -14.48 -14.75
N ILE A 248 10.63 -13.19 -14.67
CA ILE A 248 9.32 -12.65 -15.09
C ILE A 248 9.55 -11.93 -16.42
N GLU A 249 8.80 -12.32 -17.44
CA GLU A 249 8.75 -11.61 -18.72
C GLU A 249 7.67 -10.52 -18.68
N PHE A 250 7.97 -9.33 -19.27
CA PHE A 250 7.12 -8.13 -19.22
C PHE A 250 6.60 -7.75 -20.60
#